data_3cbd8f5c321da48572aa925ecec06172
#
_entry.id   3cbd8f5c321da48572aa925ecec06172
#
_cell.length_a   1.000
_cell.length_b   1.000
_cell.length_c   1.000
_cell.angle_alpha   90.00
_cell.angle_beta   90.00
_cell.angle_gamma   90.00
#
_symmetry.space_group_name_H-M   'P 1'
#
loop_
_entity.id
_entity.type
_entity.pdbx_description
1 polymer ?
#
loop_
_entity_poly.entity_id
_entity_poly.type
_entity_poly.pdbx_seq_one_letter_code
_entity_poly.pdbx_strand_id
1 'polypeptide(L)'
;MTKSTTPIKRNPALVQFSKDHHFALLLIWKVRQGLRFGIESQRINNYIIFFFQNYLEEHFREEEDLLFVHLDRHNTSRTTAEQDHKAIREIMKEIKSDPKNKTIFPEFINRLEKHIRFEERELFNELQNTLNESELNIIAEKMETLHPALKEDNWKDTFWLKNKN
;
A
#
# COMPACT_ATOMS: atom_id res chain seq x y z
N MET A 1 33.19 0.93 -4.86
CA MET A 1 32.54 1.96 -4.04
C MET A 1 31.33 1.34 -3.37
N THR A 2 31.43 1.00 -2.11
CA THR A 2 30.30 0.58 -1.30
C THR A 2 29.38 1.78 -1.11
N LYS A 3 28.17 1.74 -1.73
CA LYS A 3 27.13 2.71 -1.43
C LYS A 3 26.78 2.52 0.04
N SER A 4 27.15 3.49 0.86
CA SER A 4 26.69 3.58 2.25
C SER A 4 25.17 3.61 2.22
N THR A 5 24.52 2.52 2.62
CA THR A 5 23.08 2.45 2.83
C THR A 5 22.76 3.03 4.20
N THR A 6 22.97 4.34 4.37
CA THR A 6 22.37 5.05 5.51
C THR A 6 20.85 4.91 5.39
N PRO A 7 20.15 4.46 6.43
CA PRO A 7 18.69 4.39 6.42
C PRO A 7 18.13 5.77 6.07
N ILE A 8 17.22 5.83 5.11
CA ILE A 8 16.57 7.07 4.72
C ILE A 8 15.69 7.51 5.88
N LYS A 9 16.02 8.69 6.45
CA LYS A 9 15.20 9.27 7.52
C LYS A 9 13.90 9.80 6.92
N ARG A 10 12.77 9.19 7.28
CA ARG A 10 11.44 9.61 6.83
C ARG A 10 10.99 10.87 7.57
N ASN A 11 10.54 11.89 6.82
CA ASN A 11 9.93 13.07 7.40
C ASN A 11 8.68 12.70 8.19
N PRO A 12 8.41 13.31 9.37
CA PRO A 12 7.21 13.02 10.16
C PRO A 12 5.89 13.11 9.39
N ALA A 13 5.79 14.03 8.40
CA ALA A 13 4.60 14.15 7.53
C ALA A 13 4.30 12.90 6.72
N LEU A 14 5.31 12.10 6.38
CA LEU A 14 5.20 10.90 5.55
C LEU A 14 5.23 9.59 6.36
N VAL A 15 5.52 9.67 7.67
CA VAL A 15 5.64 8.48 8.52
C VAL A 15 4.36 7.65 8.54
N GLN A 16 3.19 8.29 8.58
CA GLN A 16 1.93 7.57 8.61
C GLN A 16 1.69 6.78 7.31
N PHE A 17 2.02 7.36 6.16
CA PHE A 17 1.96 6.67 4.87
C PHE A 17 2.88 5.44 4.84
N SER A 18 4.10 5.56 5.39
CA SER A 18 5.02 4.43 5.52
C SER A 18 4.52 3.35 6.48
N LYS A 19 3.82 3.71 7.55
CA LYS A 19 3.16 2.74 8.45
C LYS A 19 2.04 1.98 7.74
N ASP A 20 1.25 2.66 6.93
CA ASP A 20 0.21 2.01 6.11
C ASP A 20 0.83 1.02 5.13
N HIS A 21 1.97 1.34 4.53
CA HIS A 21 2.74 0.44 3.69
C HIS A 21 3.17 -0.83 4.43
N HIS A 22 3.53 -0.72 5.71
CA HIS A 22 3.86 -1.90 6.52
C HIS A 22 2.68 -2.87 6.62
N PHE A 23 1.46 -2.37 6.84
CA PHE A 23 0.25 -3.21 6.86
C PHE A 23 -0.07 -3.81 5.49
N ALA A 24 0.13 -3.07 4.40
CA ALA A 24 -0.02 -3.60 3.05
C ALA A 24 1.01 -4.68 2.71
N LEU A 25 2.25 -4.54 3.16
CA LEU A 25 3.27 -5.59 3.04
C LEU A 25 2.90 -6.85 3.85
N LEU A 26 2.25 -6.68 5.00
CA LEU A 26 1.73 -7.79 5.79
C LEU A 26 0.58 -8.51 5.06
N LEU A 27 -0.33 -7.77 4.43
CA LEU A 27 -1.34 -8.35 3.52
C LEU A 27 -0.68 -9.23 2.44
N ILE A 28 0.34 -8.70 1.77
CA ILE A 28 1.06 -9.40 0.72
C ILE A 28 1.64 -10.73 1.26
N TRP A 29 2.27 -10.68 2.42
CA TRP A 29 2.81 -11.88 3.08
C TRP A 29 1.71 -12.89 3.40
N LYS A 30 0.58 -12.45 3.97
CA LYS A 30 -0.57 -13.31 4.30
C LYS A 30 -1.12 -14.01 3.04
N VAL A 31 -1.29 -13.28 1.94
CA VAL A 31 -1.75 -13.85 0.67
C VAL A 31 -0.75 -14.87 0.13
N ARG A 32 0.55 -14.58 0.17
CA ARG A 32 1.60 -15.53 -0.23
C ARG A 32 1.57 -16.81 0.59
N GLN A 33 1.37 -16.72 1.90
CA GLN A 33 1.23 -17.91 2.75
C GLN A 33 -0.03 -18.71 2.37
N GLY A 34 -1.16 -18.04 2.14
CA GLY A 34 -2.39 -18.69 1.69
C GLY A 34 -2.19 -19.48 0.39
N LEU A 35 -1.54 -18.87 -0.58
CA LEU A 35 -1.20 -19.52 -1.85
C LEU A 35 -0.26 -20.70 -1.64
N ARG A 36 0.78 -20.54 -0.83
CA ARG A 36 1.74 -21.59 -0.50
C ARG A 36 1.09 -22.80 0.18
N PHE A 37 0.12 -22.57 1.04
CA PHE A 37 -0.59 -23.64 1.76
C PHE A 37 -1.77 -24.22 0.97
N GLY A 38 -2.00 -23.76 -0.25
CA GLY A 38 -3.10 -24.23 -1.09
C GLY A 38 -4.48 -23.89 -0.53
N ILE A 39 -4.59 -22.78 0.19
CA ILE A 39 -5.85 -22.32 0.79
C ILE A 39 -6.90 -22.07 -0.30
N GLU A 40 -8.14 -22.35 0.02
CA GLU A 40 -9.28 -22.10 -0.85
C GLU A 40 -9.33 -20.64 -1.33
N SER A 41 -9.52 -20.45 -2.63
CA SER A 41 -9.50 -19.15 -3.29
C SER A 41 -10.46 -18.14 -2.64
N GLN A 42 -11.66 -18.56 -2.32
CA GLN A 42 -12.68 -17.71 -1.73
C GLN A 42 -12.23 -17.07 -0.42
N ARG A 43 -11.48 -17.80 0.42
CA ARG A 43 -10.98 -17.30 1.70
C ARG A 43 -9.95 -16.19 1.50
N ILE A 44 -9.01 -16.39 0.59
CA ILE A 44 -8.00 -15.37 0.22
C ILE A 44 -8.68 -14.17 -0.42
N ASN A 45 -9.60 -14.40 -1.35
CA ASN A 45 -10.36 -13.37 -2.04
C ASN A 45 -11.12 -12.46 -1.06
N ASN A 46 -11.83 -13.03 -0.12
CA ASN A 46 -12.57 -12.28 0.90
C ASN A 46 -11.67 -11.36 1.72
N TYR A 47 -10.49 -11.83 2.09
CA TYR A 47 -9.53 -11.03 2.84
C TYR A 47 -8.96 -9.87 2.02
N ILE A 48 -8.59 -10.11 0.78
CA ILE A 48 -8.09 -9.05 -0.12
C ILE A 48 -9.15 -7.96 -0.30
N ILE A 49 -10.40 -8.34 -0.56
CA ILE A 49 -11.50 -7.38 -0.73
C ILE A 49 -11.71 -6.57 0.55
N PHE A 50 -11.75 -7.23 1.71
CA PHE A 50 -11.89 -6.57 3.00
C PHE A 50 -10.78 -5.54 3.23
N PHE A 51 -9.53 -5.93 3.03
CA PHE A 51 -8.38 -5.05 3.26
C PHE A 51 -8.38 -3.87 2.29
N PHE A 52 -8.67 -4.12 1.03
CA PHE A 52 -8.74 -3.06 0.04
C PHE A 52 -9.81 -2.01 0.39
N GLN A 53 -11.01 -2.46 0.71
CA GLN A 53 -12.15 -1.56 0.98
C GLN A 53 -12.00 -0.77 2.28
N ASN A 54 -11.37 -1.34 3.30
CA ASN A 54 -11.28 -0.71 4.61
C ASN A 54 -9.98 0.06 4.85
N TYR A 55 -8.94 -0.19 4.05
CA TYR A 55 -7.63 0.42 4.29
C TYR A 55 -6.96 0.96 3.02
N LEU A 56 -6.83 0.14 1.99
CA LEU A 56 -5.96 0.47 0.86
C LEU A 56 -6.54 1.55 -0.05
N GLU A 57 -7.85 1.53 -0.30
CA GLU A 57 -8.51 2.55 -1.13
C GLU A 57 -8.45 3.94 -0.49
N GLU A 58 -8.63 4.03 0.82
CA GLU A 58 -8.49 5.29 1.56
C GLU A 58 -7.04 5.79 1.53
N HIS A 59 -6.08 4.90 1.77
CA HIS A 59 -4.66 5.21 1.67
C HIS A 59 -4.28 5.79 0.30
N PHE A 60 -4.76 5.20 -0.79
CA PHE A 60 -4.53 5.73 -2.14
C PHE A 60 -5.14 7.13 -2.33
N ARG A 61 -6.35 7.36 -1.83
CA ARG A 61 -6.97 8.69 -1.88
C ARG A 61 -6.20 9.72 -1.09
N GLU A 62 -5.74 9.38 0.09
CA GLU A 62 -4.94 10.28 0.92
C GLU A 62 -3.62 10.65 0.22
N GLU A 63 -2.96 9.71 -0.42
CA GLU A 63 -1.76 10.00 -1.23
C GLU A 63 -2.09 10.91 -2.42
N GLU A 64 -3.13 10.61 -3.16
CA GLU A 64 -3.58 11.41 -4.30
C GLU A 64 -3.94 12.84 -3.89
N ASP A 65 -4.67 13.01 -2.80
CA ASP A 65 -5.21 14.29 -2.34
C ASP A 65 -4.22 15.13 -1.54
N LEU A 66 -3.32 14.49 -0.78
CA LEU A 66 -2.42 15.19 0.15
C LEU A 66 -0.97 15.24 -0.31
N LEU A 67 -0.50 14.26 -1.08
CA LEU A 67 0.89 14.18 -1.51
C LEU A 67 1.08 14.51 -2.98
N PHE A 68 0.36 13.84 -3.87
CA PHE A 68 0.60 13.96 -5.31
C PHE A 68 0.27 15.35 -5.86
N VAL A 69 -0.66 16.05 -5.23
CA VAL A 69 -1.03 17.43 -5.60
C VAL A 69 0.13 18.43 -5.49
N HIS A 70 1.16 18.11 -4.72
CA HIS A 70 2.35 18.94 -4.57
C HIS A 70 3.39 18.75 -5.68
N LEU A 71 3.23 17.74 -6.50
CA LEU A 71 4.07 17.50 -7.68
C LEU A 71 3.33 17.95 -8.94
N ASP A 72 4.07 18.45 -9.94
CA ASP A 72 3.47 18.79 -11.23
C ASP A 72 2.71 17.57 -11.79
N ARG A 73 1.58 17.84 -12.47
CA ARG A 73 0.75 16.78 -13.06
C ARG A 73 1.47 15.92 -14.11
N HIS A 74 2.55 16.42 -14.69
CA HIS A 74 3.42 15.72 -15.64
C HIS A 74 4.67 15.13 -14.99
N ASN A 75 4.83 15.30 -13.67
CA ASN A 75 5.94 14.70 -12.94
C ASN A 75 5.92 13.16 -13.10
N THR A 76 7.06 12.59 -13.45
CA THR A 76 7.18 11.15 -13.76
C THR A 76 6.85 10.28 -12.55
N SER A 77 7.30 10.64 -11.36
CA SER A 77 7.03 9.87 -10.13
C SER A 77 5.54 9.91 -9.79
N ARG A 78 4.91 11.07 -9.89
CA ARG A 78 3.46 11.23 -9.70
C ARG A 78 2.67 10.38 -10.69
N THR A 79 2.96 10.50 -11.99
CA THR A 79 2.22 9.76 -13.02
C THR A 79 2.41 8.25 -12.88
N THR A 80 3.59 7.79 -12.49
CA THR A 80 3.84 6.38 -12.21
C THR A 80 2.97 5.87 -11.05
N ALA A 81 2.94 6.59 -9.94
CA ALA A 81 2.11 6.21 -8.78
C ALA A 81 0.62 6.22 -9.11
N GLU A 82 0.12 7.26 -9.79
CA GLU A 82 -1.28 7.35 -10.22
C GLU A 82 -1.68 6.19 -11.16
N GLN A 83 -0.80 5.81 -12.09
CA GLN A 83 -1.01 4.67 -12.97
C GLN A 83 -1.03 3.34 -12.21
N ASP A 84 -0.18 3.18 -11.21
CA ASP A 84 -0.17 1.99 -10.35
C ASP A 84 -1.46 1.89 -9.54
N HIS A 85 -1.93 2.97 -8.93
CA HIS A 85 -3.23 3.01 -8.23
C HIS A 85 -4.37 2.59 -9.14
N LYS A 86 -4.41 3.14 -10.36
CA LYS A 86 -5.42 2.78 -11.38
C LYS A 86 -5.34 1.29 -11.72
N ALA A 87 -4.16 0.77 -11.99
CA ALA A 87 -3.96 -0.63 -12.34
C ALA A 87 -4.38 -1.57 -11.19
N ILE A 88 -4.04 -1.24 -9.94
CA ILE A 88 -4.46 -2.02 -8.77
C ILE A 88 -5.98 -1.99 -8.61
N ARG A 89 -6.63 -0.85 -8.80
CA ARG A 89 -8.10 -0.75 -8.78
C ARG A 89 -8.76 -1.61 -9.86
N GLU A 90 -8.17 -1.69 -11.07
CA GLU A 90 -8.68 -2.58 -12.13
C GLU A 90 -8.51 -4.06 -11.76
N ILE A 91 -7.36 -4.46 -11.22
CA ILE A 91 -7.14 -5.81 -10.71
C ILE A 91 -8.17 -6.16 -9.62
N MET A 92 -8.51 -5.22 -8.75
CA MET A 92 -9.53 -5.41 -7.71
C MET A 92 -10.93 -5.67 -8.28
N LYS A 93 -11.26 -5.08 -9.43
CA LYS A 93 -12.54 -5.39 -10.11
C LYS A 93 -12.57 -6.85 -10.57
N GLU A 94 -11.47 -7.36 -11.11
CA GLU A 94 -11.35 -8.77 -11.49
C GLU A 94 -11.45 -9.70 -10.28
N ILE A 95 -10.75 -9.38 -9.19
CA ILE A 95 -10.81 -10.15 -7.93
C ILE A 95 -12.25 -10.24 -7.41
N LYS A 96 -13.01 -9.15 -7.48
CA LYS A 96 -14.41 -9.12 -7.06
C LYS A 96 -15.33 -9.91 -8.00
N SER A 97 -15.03 -9.92 -9.30
CA SER A 97 -15.89 -10.57 -10.31
C SER A 97 -15.73 -12.08 -10.37
N ASP A 98 -14.54 -12.60 -10.02
CA ASP A 98 -14.26 -14.03 -10.05
C ASP A 98 -13.51 -14.50 -8.79
N PRO A 99 -14.23 -14.79 -7.71
CA PRO A 99 -13.63 -15.23 -6.44
C PRO A 99 -12.87 -16.56 -6.49
N LYS A 100 -13.04 -17.32 -7.56
CA LYS A 100 -12.38 -18.62 -7.74
C LYS A 100 -11.06 -18.53 -8.50
N ASN A 101 -10.78 -17.40 -9.14
CA ASN A 101 -9.58 -17.21 -9.94
C ASN A 101 -8.35 -16.92 -9.08
N LYS A 102 -7.58 -17.96 -8.73
CA LYS A 102 -6.33 -17.80 -7.99
C LYS A 102 -5.22 -17.12 -8.78
N THR A 103 -5.31 -17.12 -10.11
CA THR A 103 -4.20 -16.63 -10.96
C THR A 103 -4.01 -15.12 -10.85
N ILE A 104 -5.05 -14.39 -10.45
CA ILE A 104 -5.01 -12.93 -10.29
C ILE A 104 -4.29 -12.50 -9.00
N PHE A 105 -4.22 -13.34 -7.97
CA PHE A 105 -3.64 -12.96 -6.68
C PHE A 105 -2.14 -12.67 -6.76
N PRO A 106 -1.31 -13.47 -7.43
CA PRO A 106 0.11 -13.12 -7.63
C PRO A 106 0.30 -11.78 -8.35
N GLU A 107 -0.53 -11.49 -9.36
CA GLU A 107 -0.48 -10.21 -10.07
C GLU A 107 -0.78 -9.03 -9.12
N PHE A 108 -1.84 -9.15 -8.32
CA PHE A 108 -2.21 -8.15 -7.32
C PHE A 108 -1.09 -7.88 -6.34
N ILE A 109 -0.59 -8.92 -5.66
CA ILE A 109 0.43 -8.74 -4.62
C ILE A 109 1.78 -8.27 -5.17
N ASN A 110 2.18 -8.73 -6.35
CA ASN A 110 3.43 -8.30 -6.98
C ASN A 110 3.34 -6.83 -7.43
N ARG A 111 2.20 -6.43 -7.99
CA ARG A 111 1.96 -5.04 -8.39
C ARG A 111 1.97 -4.11 -7.18
N LEU A 112 1.27 -4.48 -6.13
CA LEU A 112 1.20 -3.72 -4.89
C LEU A 112 2.58 -3.60 -4.23
N GLU A 113 3.34 -4.68 -4.14
CA GLU A 113 4.68 -4.66 -3.55
C GLU A 113 5.63 -3.75 -4.35
N LYS A 114 5.62 -3.86 -5.67
CA LYS A 114 6.42 -3.01 -6.54
C LYS A 114 6.07 -1.53 -6.37
N HIS A 115 4.78 -1.22 -6.30
CA HIS A 115 4.28 0.13 -6.07
C HIS A 115 4.75 0.69 -4.72
N ILE A 116 4.59 -0.04 -3.63
CA ILE A 116 5.06 0.38 -2.30
C ILE A 116 6.56 0.65 -2.30
N ARG A 117 7.36 -0.24 -2.91
CA ARG A 117 8.82 -0.05 -2.99
C ARG A 117 9.22 1.18 -3.81
N PHE A 118 8.49 1.46 -4.89
CA PHE A 118 8.68 2.66 -5.68
C PHE A 118 8.40 3.92 -4.87
N GLU A 119 7.30 3.98 -4.15
CA GLU A 119 6.96 5.13 -3.32
C GLU A 119 7.96 5.35 -2.20
N GLU A 120 8.33 4.31 -1.48
CA GLU A 120 9.29 4.41 -0.38
C GLU A 120 10.70 4.80 -0.84
N ARG A 121 11.14 4.35 -2.00
CA ARG A 121 12.51 4.59 -2.49
C ARG A 121 12.66 5.84 -3.34
N GLU A 122 11.62 6.22 -4.07
CA GLU A 122 11.69 7.29 -5.07
C GLU A 122 10.73 8.43 -4.75
N LEU A 123 9.41 8.19 -4.75
CA LEU A 123 8.40 9.23 -4.63
C LEU A 123 8.48 10.01 -3.31
N PHE A 124 8.57 9.31 -2.19
CA PHE A 124 8.62 9.97 -0.88
C PHE A 124 9.92 10.75 -0.68
N ASN A 125 11.02 10.28 -1.22
CA ASN A 125 12.27 11.04 -1.20
C ASN A 125 12.17 12.31 -2.05
N GLU A 126 11.57 12.23 -3.23
CA GLU A 126 11.31 13.40 -4.07
C GLU A 126 10.43 14.42 -3.36
N LEU A 127 9.35 13.98 -2.74
CA LEU A 127 8.45 14.84 -1.93
C LEU A 127 9.20 15.52 -0.78
N GLN A 128 10.00 14.78 -0.02
CA GLN A 128 10.78 15.33 1.09
C GLN A 128 11.78 16.40 0.63
N ASN A 129 12.33 16.26 -0.58
CA ASN A 129 13.28 17.20 -1.14
C ASN A 129 12.62 18.40 -1.83
N THR A 130 11.38 18.27 -2.24
CA THR A 130 10.63 19.30 -3.00
C THR A 130 9.81 20.19 -2.07
N LEU A 131 9.16 19.60 -1.06
CA LEU A 131 8.28 20.33 -0.14
C LEU A 131 9.07 21.11 0.90
N ASN A 132 8.59 22.32 1.20
CA ASN A 132 9.12 23.11 2.32
C ASN A 132 8.54 22.63 3.66
N GLU A 133 9.09 23.12 4.77
CA GLU A 133 8.68 22.73 6.11
C GLU A 133 7.21 23.06 6.40
N SER A 134 6.71 24.20 5.91
CA SER A 134 5.31 24.61 6.07
C SER A 134 4.34 23.65 5.36
N GLU A 135 4.65 23.25 4.14
CA GLU A 135 3.86 22.28 3.38
C GLU A 135 3.84 20.90 4.07
N LEU A 136 4.99 20.44 4.54
CA LEU A 136 5.11 19.18 5.27
C LEU A 136 4.32 19.22 6.60
N ASN A 137 4.36 20.33 7.33
CA ASN A 137 3.58 20.48 8.57
C ASN A 137 2.07 20.43 8.30
N ILE A 138 1.59 21.05 7.23
CA ILE A 138 0.18 20.98 6.84
C ILE A 138 -0.26 19.54 6.54
N ILE A 139 0.57 18.78 5.86
CA ILE A 139 0.30 17.35 5.58
C ILE A 139 0.23 16.56 6.90
N ALA A 140 1.19 16.77 7.80
CA ALA A 140 1.22 16.10 9.10
C ALA A 140 -0.05 16.38 9.93
N GLU A 141 -0.48 17.64 10.00
CA GLU A 141 -1.70 18.05 10.72
C GLU A 141 -2.96 17.41 10.11
N LYS A 142 -3.07 17.38 8.79
CA LYS A 142 -4.19 16.72 8.11
C LYS A 142 -4.23 15.23 8.40
N MET A 143 -3.08 14.56 8.38
CA MET A 143 -3.00 13.13 8.67
C MET A 143 -3.38 12.80 10.13
N GLU A 144 -2.97 13.60 11.10
CA GLU A 144 -3.40 13.44 12.50
C GLU A 144 -4.92 13.54 12.66
N THR A 145 -5.57 14.43 11.91
CA THR A 145 -7.01 14.66 12.01
C THR A 145 -7.82 13.59 11.27
N LEU A 146 -7.37 13.16 10.10
CA LEU A 146 -8.13 12.29 9.19
C LEU A 146 -7.84 10.80 9.42
N HIS A 147 -6.70 10.47 10.00
CA HIS A 147 -6.19 9.11 10.03
C HIS A 147 -6.05 8.61 11.45
N PRO A 148 -7.05 7.91 12.00
CA PRO A 148 -6.87 7.20 13.26
C PRO A 148 -5.74 6.18 13.08
N ALA A 149 -4.86 6.06 14.07
CA ALA A 149 -3.77 5.10 14.04
C ALA A 149 -4.29 3.73 13.59
N LEU A 150 -3.75 3.22 12.46
CA LEU A 150 -4.08 1.89 11.99
C LEU A 150 -3.73 0.88 13.07
N LYS A 151 -4.74 0.16 13.50
CA LYS A 151 -4.57 -1.03 14.33
C LYS A 151 -4.51 -2.24 13.41
N GLU A 152 -3.84 -3.27 13.89
CA GLU A 152 -3.85 -4.58 13.23
C GLU A 152 -5.30 -4.97 12.90
N ASP A 153 -5.53 -5.47 11.69
CA ASP A 153 -6.88 -5.91 11.31
C ASP A 153 -7.32 -7.09 12.20
N ASN A 154 -8.59 -7.09 12.59
CA ASN A 154 -9.18 -8.15 13.41
C ASN A 154 -9.79 -9.25 12.54
N TRP A 155 -9.19 -9.56 11.39
CA TRP A 155 -9.66 -10.59 10.50
C TRP A 155 -9.60 -11.97 11.16
N LYS A 156 -10.74 -12.62 11.29
CA LYS A 156 -10.88 -13.84 12.10
C LYS A 156 -10.37 -15.10 11.40
N ASP A 157 -10.47 -15.15 10.07
CA ASP A 157 -9.99 -16.29 9.29
C ASP A 157 -8.48 -16.19 9.03
N THR A 158 -7.70 -16.73 9.93
CA THR A 158 -6.24 -16.69 9.89
C THR A 158 -5.64 -17.74 8.93
N PHE A 159 -6.10 -17.78 7.70
CA PHE A 159 -5.71 -18.76 6.68
C PHE A 159 -4.20 -18.82 6.39
N TRP A 160 -3.46 -17.76 6.72
CA TRP A 160 -2.01 -17.65 6.54
C TRP A 160 -1.20 -18.38 7.62
N LEU A 161 -1.84 -18.83 8.67
CA LEU A 161 -1.20 -19.63 9.71
C LEU A 161 -1.27 -21.11 9.33
N LYS A 162 -0.14 -21.81 9.51
CA LYS A 162 -0.11 -23.24 9.32
C LYS A 162 -0.93 -23.92 10.42
N ASN A 163 -1.97 -24.68 10.06
CA ASN A 163 -2.68 -25.49 11.04
C ASN A 163 -1.66 -26.44 11.69
N LYS A 164 -1.49 -26.32 12.98
CA LYS A 164 -0.80 -27.34 13.77
C LYS A 164 -1.78 -28.52 13.90
N ASN A 165 -1.60 -29.54 13.04
CA ASN A 165 -2.19 -30.86 13.28
C ASN A 165 -1.41 -31.53 14.40
#